data_2601c4552141ba631dbf314f3ae1426d
#
_entry.id   2601c4552141ba631dbf314f3ae1426d
#
_cell.length_a   1.000
_cell.length_b   1.000
_cell.length_c   1.000
_cell.angle_alpha   90.00
_cell.angle_beta   90.00
_cell.angle_gamma   90.00
#
_symmetry.space_group_name_H-M   'P 1'
#
loop_
_entity.id
_entity.type
_entity.pdbx_description
1 polymer ?
#
loop_
_entity_poly.entity_id
_entity_poly.type
_entity_poly.pdbx_seq_one_letter_code
_entity_poly.pdbx_strand_id
1 'polypeptide(L)'
;MELEELKITDVWFLYEQGRDYNNMLNMYSDTDRNYRMYNGDQWNGLKVSGIEPVQLNIIKPIVKYKIGNINSNLWAIIYSSENFESREFRKTAEKTCELLNKRASKIWEADQMDIKIRKATKDSAINDESPMYVTYDEEKQMPKNEILNKNDVLYGNENNSDIQSQPYILIKQRRPVMEIQRMAEAEGVSKEDLELIRGDKDVWEEAGETAKYEKDDMCTIVTKLWKEDGTVWYEKATKYVRVKKATNSGLTLYPLAHMIWEEKEGSARGEGEVRYLIPNQIEINKILMRSALVVKQTAYPQKIVNMDKVQNPSAVDQVGGIIKVKNGQQVDDVMKVFGHIQPAQMSSDVEKLRNELVSMTRELAGAGDIATGSVNPEDASGKAILAVQQANQQPLIEQLTEVKTFIEDLGRIWLDHIITYSPDGIRLEEDVTDPTTGEEYVELVDIPQSVLLELQASVKVEITPKGAYDRFAQEMSVQNLFTEGLLNPQRLGELKVYTKLLDDDSVMPKSKLEEAVELMEAEQQKIAMIQAQAQIMQQRANQFLNSDVNAQAQTLAQAEQEVAQERAGMAEEREATAEEREAIATE
;
A
#
# COMPACT_ATOMS: atom_id res chain seq x y z
N MET A 1 -44.89 31.09 19.77
CA MET A 1 -43.52 30.69 20.02
C MET A 1 -42.82 30.94 18.70
N GLU A 2 -42.17 32.11 18.59
CA GLU A 2 -41.37 32.47 17.41
C GLU A 2 -40.29 31.42 17.26
N LEU A 3 -40.20 30.84 16.07
CA LEU A 3 -39.05 30.00 15.69
C LEU A 3 -37.85 30.94 15.68
N GLU A 4 -37.10 31.00 16.81
CA GLU A 4 -35.73 31.51 16.76
C GLU A 4 -35.03 30.75 15.63
N GLU A 5 -34.59 31.47 14.62
CA GLU A 5 -33.79 30.88 13.54
C GLU A 5 -32.56 30.21 14.18
N LEU A 6 -32.54 28.89 14.14
CA LEU A 6 -31.43 28.09 14.65
C LEU A 6 -30.14 28.54 13.94
N LYS A 7 -29.24 29.14 14.70
CA LYS A 7 -28.00 29.68 14.18
C LYS A 7 -27.05 28.52 13.81
N ILE A 8 -26.61 28.51 12.57
CA ILE A 8 -25.61 27.54 12.06
C ILE A 8 -24.29 27.82 12.75
N THR A 9 -23.51 26.77 13.08
CA THR A 9 -22.16 26.90 13.65
C THR A 9 -21.16 27.43 12.62
N ASP A 10 -20.14 28.17 13.08
CA ASP A 10 -19.11 28.72 12.20
C ASP A 10 -18.37 27.62 11.40
N VAL A 11 -18.14 26.48 12.03
CA VAL A 11 -17.54 25.30 11.36
C VAL A 11 -18.43 24.79 10.24
N TRP A 12 -19.73 24.73 10.48
CA TRP A 12 -20.68 24.26 9.47
C TRP A 12 -20.80 25.24 8.30
N PHE A 13 -20.74 26.53 8.59
CA PHE A 13 -20.73 27.56 7.54
C PHE A 13 -19.52 27.39 6.60
N LEU A 14 -18.32 27.19 7.16
CA LEU A 14 -17.12 26.90 6.35
C LEU A 14 -17.25 25.58 5.56
N TYR A 15 -17.88 24.57 6.18
CA TYR A 15 -18.16 23.32 5.49
C TYR A 15 -19.10 23.49 4.30
N GLU A 16 -20.18 24.27 4.45
CA GLU A 16 -21.09 24.56 3.34
C GLU A 16 -20.38 25.31 2.20
N GLN A 17 -19.54 26.28 2.52
CA GLN A 17 -18.75 26.99 1.50
C GLN A 17 -17.80 26.04 0.74
N GLY A 18 -17.05 25.19 1.44
CA GLY A 18 -16.15 24.22 0.82
C GLY A 18 -16.92 23.16 -0.01
N ARG A 19 -18.06 22.71 0.49
CA ARG A 19 -18.95 21.79 -0.24
C ARG A 19 -19.46 22.41 -1.53
N ASP A 20 -19.91 23.66 -1.49
CA ASP A 20 -20.45 24.36 -2.65
C ASP A 20 -19.33 24.62 -3.68
N TYR A 21 -18.11 24.91 -3.23
CA TYR A 21 -16.95 24.99 -4.08
C TYR A 21 -16.64 23.66 -4.78
N ASN A 22 -16.63 22.54 -4.05
CA ASN A 22 -16.41 21.21 -4.61
C ASN A 22 -17.54 20.81 -5.60
N ASN A 23 -18.78 21.23 -5.35
CA ASN A 23 -19.89 21.06 -6.28
C ASN A 23 -19.68 21.85 -7.58
N MET A 24 -19.20 23.10 -7.47
CA MET A 24 -18.89 23.92 -8.64
C MET A 24 -17.81 23.29 -9.51
N LEU A 25 -16.84 22.59 -8.90
CA LEU A 25 -15.80 21.84 -9.60
C LEU A 25 -16.24 20.46 -10.09
N ASN A 26 -17.50 20.06 -9.88
CA ASN A 26 -18.06 18.75 -10.21
C ASN A 26 -17.34 17.57 -9.50
N MET A 27 -16.65 17.78 -8.38
CA MET A 27 -15.87 16.73 -7.71
C MET A 27 -16.71 15.52 -7.31
N TYR A 28 -17.91 15.74 -6.81
CA TYR A 28 -18.81 14.63 -6.40
C TYR A 28 -19.25 13.78 -7.60
N SER A 29 -19.69 14.43 -8.68
CA SER A 29 -20.12 13.74 -9.90
C SER A 29 -18.96 13.04 -10.62
N ASP A 30 -17.76 13.65 -10.60
CA ASP A 30 -16.56 13.06 -11.17
C ASP A 30 -16.13 11.81 -10.40
N THR A 31 -16.18 11.84 -9.06
CA THR A 31 -15.90 10.67 -8.23
C THR A 31 -16.85 9.52 -8.55
N ASP A 32 -18.15 9.77 -8.60
CA ASP A 32 -19.15 8.75 -8.93
C ASP A 32 -18.94 8.20 -10.35
N ARG A 33 -18.69 9.08 -11.32
CA ARG A 33 -18.37 8.70 -12.70
C ARG A 33 -17.13 7.80 -12.78
N ASN A 34 -16.05 8.17 -12.10
CA ASN A 34 -14.79 7.41 -12.11
C ASN A 34 -15.00 6.01 -11.53
N TYR A 35 -15.71 5.89 -10.41
CA TYR A 35 -16.04 4.59 -9.82
C TYR A 35 -16.90 3.74 -10.73
N ARG A 36 -17.93 4.31 -11.35
CA ARG A 36 -18.79 3.59 -12.30
C ARG A 36 -18.00 3.11 -13.51
N MET A 37 -17.20 3.98 -14.11
CA MET A 37 -16.37 3.64 -15.26
C MET A 37 -15.37 2.53 -14.94
N TYR A 38 -14.71 2.59 -13.78
CA TYR A 38 -13.81 1.55 -13.30
C TYR A 38 -14.54 0.21 -13.06
N ASN A 39 -15.70 0.24 -12.43
CA ASN A 39 -16.46 -0.98 -12.09
C ASN A 39 -17.20 -1.61 -13.28
N GLY A 40 -17.28 -0.91 -14.40
CA GLY A 40 -17.95 -1.41 -15.61
C GLY A 40 -19.40 -0.96 -15.76
N ASP A 41 -19.91 -0.10 -14.86
CA ASP A 41 -21.22 0.55 -15.03
C ASP A 41 -21.07 1.79 -15.93
N GLN A 42 -20.75 1.53 -17.21
CA GLN A 42 -20.35 2.57 -18.16
C GLN A 42 -21.51 3.17 -18.96
N TRP A 43 -22.69 2.56 -18.88
CA TRP A 43 -23.89 2.96 -19.59
C TRP A 43 -25.00 3.54 -18.70
N ASN A 44 -24.75 3.72 -17.43
CA ASN A 44 -25.72 4.23 -16.49
C ASN A 44 -26.29 5.61 -16.95
N GLY A 45 -27.61 5.73 -16.90
CA GLY A 45 -28.32 6.94 -17.36
C GLY A 45 -28.54 7.04 -18.87
N LEU A 46 -27.96 6.15 -19.68
CA LEU A 46 -28.15 6.13 -21.14
C LEU A 46 -29.20 5.10 -21.55
N LYS A 47 -30.32 5.56 -22.09
CA LYS A 47 -31.34 4.68 -22.68
C LYS A 47 -31.02 4.46 -24.16
N VAL A 48 -30.60 3.27 -24.52
CA VAL A 48 -30.36 2.88 -25.92
C VAL A 48 -31.56 2.11 -26.41
N SER A 49 -32.18 2.58 -27.49
CA SER A 49 -33.33 1.91 -28.08
C SER A 49 -32.90 0.77 -29.00
N GLY A 50 -33.44 -0.42 -28.76
CA GLY A 50 -33.35 -1.53 -29.72
C GLY A 50 -32.14 -2.46 -29.59
N ILE A 51 -31.16 -2.17 -28.71
CA ILE A 51 -29.99 -3.03 -28.46
C ILE A 51 -29.62 -2.98 -26.99
N GLU A 52 -29.17 -4.10 -26.44
CA GLU A 52 -28.51 -4.13 -25.13
C GLU A 52 -27.13 -3.46 -25.25
N PRO A 53 -26.76 -2.59 -24.30
CA PRO A 53 -25.47 -1.93 -24.30
C PRO A 53 -24.33 -2.96 -24.19
N VAL A 54 -23.40 -2.90 -25.16
CA VAL A 54 -22.19 -3.72 -25.15
C VAL A 54 -21.03 -2.90 -24.62
N GLN A 55 -20.23 -3.47 -23.72
CA GLN A 55 -19.06 -2.81 -23.17
C GLN A 55 -17.86 -3.74 -23.11
N LEU A 56 -16.68 -3.16 -23.26
CA LEU A 56 -15.39 -3.81 -23.03
C LEU A 56 -14.59 -2.94 -22.04
N ASN A 57 -14.60 -3.30 -20.78
CA ASN A 57 -13.93 -2.51 -19.77
C ASN A 57 -12.40 -2.71 -19.85
N ILE A 58 -11.69 -1.74 -20.45
CA ILE A 58 -10.23 -1.71 -20.52
C ILE A 58 -9.59 -0.93 -19.35
N ILE A 59 -10.35 -0.04 -18.69
CA ILE A 59 -9.89 0.75 -17.56
C ILE A 59 -9.43 -0.13 -16.41
N LYS A 60 -10.28 -1.07 -16.01
CA LYS A 60 -10.03 -1.92 -14.82
C LYS A 60 -8.75 -2.74 -14.90
N PRO A 61 -8.44 -3.44 -16.01
CA PRO A 61 -7.17 -4.16 -16.16
C PRO A 61 -5.94 -3.24 -16.09
N ILE A 62 -5.98 -2.07 -16.75
CA ILE A 62 -4.89 -1.09 -16.75
C ILE A 62 -4.60 -0.61 -15.33
N VAL A 63 -5.62 -0.13 -14.64
CA VAL A 63 -5.49 0.37 -13.25
C VAL A 63 -5.03 -0.74 -12.31
N LYS A 64 -5.58 -1.96 -12.44
CA LYS A 64 -5.12 -3.11 -11.63
C LYS A 64 -3.66 -3.46 -11.88
N TYR A 65 -3.20 -3.39 -13.11
CA TYR A 65 -1.81 -3.63 -13.46
C TYR A 65 -0.88 -2.61 -12.76
N LYS A 66 -1.17 -1.31 -12.88
CA LYS A 66 -0.40 -0.24 -12.23
C LYS A 66 -0.37 -0.39 -10.70
N ILE A 67 -1.55 -0.58 -10.09
CA ILE A 67 -1.67 -0.80 -8.63
C ILE A 67 -0.90 -2.06 -8.20
N GLY A 68 -0.96 -3.14 -8.99
CA GLY A 68 -0.24 -4.38 -8.72
C GLY A 68 1.26 -4.17 -8.65
N ASN A 69 1.83 -3.42 -9.61
CA ASN A 69 3.25 -3.10 -9.64
C ASN A 69 3.68 -2.22 -8.45
N ILE A 70 2.90 -1.20 -8.09
CA ILE A 70 3.19 -0.33 -6.94
C ILE A 70 3.16 -1.15 -5.64
N ASN A 71 2.12 -1.96 -5.45
CA ASN A 71 1.92 -2.75 -4.24
C ASN A 71 2.77 -4.04 -4.20
N SER A 72 3.57 -4.31 -5.22
CA SER A 72 4.58 -5.38 -5.17
C SER A 72 5.79 -5.01 -4.31
N ASN A 73 5.96 -3.72 -4.02
CA ASN A 73 6.99 -3.24 -3.11
C ASN A 73 6.57 -3.41 -1.66
N LEU A 74 7.54 -3.68 -0.79
CA LEU A 74 7.38 -3.57 0.65
C LEU A 74 7.70 -2.16 1.08
N TRP A 75 6.84 -1.62 1.91
CA TRP A 75 6.98 -0.31 2.50
C TRP A 75 7.28 -0.45 3.99
N ALA A 76 8.30 0.24 4.46
CA ALA A 76 8.62 0.32 5.89
C ALA A 76 9.00 1.75 6.25
N ILE A 77 8.51 2.22 7.40
CA ILE A 77 8.93 3.48 7.98
C ILE A 77 10.22 3.22 8.75
N ILE A 78 11.29 3.95 8.41
CA ILE A 78 12.57 3.86 9.08
C ILE A 78 12.97 5.23 9.59
N TYR A 79 13.16 5.33 10.89
CA TYR A 79 13.74 6.50 11.55
C TYR A 79 15.26 6.37 11.51
N SER A 80 15.94 7.43 11.09
CA SER A 80 17.40 7.43 10.86
C SER A 80 18.06 8.53 11.67
N SER A 81 19.26 8.25 12.17
CA SER A 81 20.08 9.17 12.98
C SER A 81 21.20 9.87 12.19
N GLU A 82 21.17 9.83 10.86
CA GLU A 82 22.29 10.30 10.02
C GLU A 82 22.60 11.80 10.15
N ASN A 83 21.65 12.61 10.59
CA ASN A 83 21.77 14.07 10.65
C ASN A 83 22.34 14.63 11.96
N PHE A 84 22.82 13.78 12.90
CA PHE A 84 23.36 14.24 14.17
C PHE A 84 24.85 14.53 14.11
N GLU A 85 25.27 15.74 14.51
CA GLU A 85 26.67 16.19 14.49
C GLU A 85 27.47 15.68 15.70
N SER A 86 26.85 15.52 16.88
CA SER A 86 27.52 15.08 18.10
C SER A 86 27.66 13.57 18.20
N ARG A 87 28.90 13.07 18.43
CA ARG A 87 29.21 11.62 18.46
C ARG A 87 28.56 10.88 19.65
N GLU A 88 28.41 11.52 20.80
CA GLU A 88 27.78 10.91 21.98
C GLU A 88 26.27 10.84 21.79
N PHE A 89 25.67 11.92 21.30
CA PHE A 89 24.26 12.01 21.01
C PHE A 89 23.86 11.02 19.89
N ARG A 90 24.73 10.85 18.90
CA ARG A 90 24.52 9.92 17.79
C ARG A 90 24.31 8.47 18.23
N LYS A 91 25.06 7.97 19.22
CA LYS A 91 24.87 6.61 19.73
C LYS A 91 23.51 6.41 20.41
N THR A 92 23.09 7.41 21.21
CA THR A 92 21.78 7.39 21.85
C THR A 92 20.68 7.49 20.80
N ALA A 93 20.87 8.34 19.80
CA ALA A 93 19.95 8.49 18.68
C ALA A 93 19.85 7.21 17.82
N GLU A 94 20.97 6.54 17.53
CA GLU A 94 20.98 5.25 16.81
C GLU A 94 20.15 4.19 17.56
N LYS A 95 20.39 4.03 18.87
CA LYS A 95 19.61 3.10 19.69
C LYS A 95 18.13 3.47 19.74
N THR A 96 17.82 4.77 19.88
CA THR A 96 16.45 5.27 19.89
C THR A 96 15.76 5.00 18.56
N CYS A 97 16.43 5.24 17.43
CA CYS A 97 15.91 4.92 16.10
C CYS A 97 15.61 3.43 15.94
N GLU A 98 16.51 2.55 16.40
CA GLU A 98 16.31 1.10 16.35
C GLU A 98 15.03 0.68 17.10
N LEU A 99 14.85 1.21 18.32
CA LEU A 99 13.66 0.91 19.13
C LEU A 99 12.38 1.53 18.53
N LEU A 100 12.47 2.75 17.97
CA LEU A 100 11.34 3.36 17.26
C LEU A 100 10.96 2.57 16.00
N ASN A 101 11.93 2.01 15.28
CA ASN A 101 11.69 1.17 14.10
C ASN A 101 10.96 -0.12 14.48
N LYS A 102 11.36 -0.76 15.58
CA LYS A 102 10.61 -1.91 16.12
C LYS A 102 9.17 -1.52 16.50
N ARG A 103 8.98 -0.35 17.13
CA ARG A 103 7.64 0.16 17.46
C ARG A 103 6.81 0.49 16.22
N ALA A 104 7.41 1.14 15.23
CA ALA A 104 6.76 1.44 13.96
C ALA A 104 6.29 0.17 13.24
N SER A 105 7.12 -0.89 13.24
CA SER A 105 6.74 -2.20 12.70
C SER A 105 5.54 -2.80 13.44
N LYS A 106 5.54 -2.75 14.79
CA LYS A 106 4.39 -3.21 15.60
C LYS A 106 3.11 -2.42 15.30
N ILE A 107 3.19 -1.09 15.14
CA ILE A 107 2.05 -0.23 14.75
C ILE A 107 1.56 -0.60 13.36
N TRP A 108 2.49 -0.80 12.42
CA TRP A 108 2.20 -1.17 11.04
C TRP A 108 1.39 -2.46 10.94
N GLU A 109 1.80 -3.49 11.65
CA GLU A 109 1.10 -4.78 11.71
C GLU A 109 -0.25 -4.66 12.43
N ALA A 110 -0.27 -4.05 13.63
CA ALA A 110 -1.48 -3.92 14.45
C ALA A 110 -2.59 -3.13 13.74
N ASP A 111 -2.24 -2.12 12.95
CA ASP A 111 -3.19 -1.29 12.20
C ASP A 111 -3.37 -1.76 10.75
N GLN A 112 -2.79 -2.89 10.35
CA GLN A 112 -2.89 -3.50 9.02
C GLN A 112 -2.56 -2.51 7.88
N MET A 113 -1.44 -1.80 8.02
CA MET A 113 -1.07 -0.71 7.11
C MET A 113 -0.90 -1.15 5.67
N ASP A 114 -0.41 -2.36 5.39
CA ASP A 114 -0.30 -2.90 4.03
C ASP A 114 -1.66 -2.91 3.31
N ILE A 115 -2.73 -3.27 4.03
CA ILE A 115 -4.10 -3.27 3.49
C ILE A 115 -4.57 -1.84 3.25
N LYS A 116 -4.27 -0.92 4.19
CA LYS A 116 -4.67 0.49 4.09
C LYS A 116 -3.95 1.19 2.96
N ILE A 117 -2.64 1.01 2.82
CA ILE A 117 -1.86 1.58 1.72
C ILE A 117 -2.36 1.05 0.37
N ARG A 118 -2.64 -0.26 0.27
CA ARG A 118 -3.22 -0.82 -0.95
C ARG A 118 -4.58 -0.21 -1.31
N LYS A 119 -5.42 0.06 -0.30
CA LYS A 119 -6.70 0.74 -0.50
C LYS A 119 -6.48 2.20 -0.91
N ALA A 120 -5.60 2.92 -0.23
CA ALA A 120 -5.28 4.30 -0.54
C ALA A 120 -4.73 4.44 -1.96
N THR A 121 -3.77 3.58 -2.36
CA THR A 121 -3.24 3.53 -3.74
C THR A 121 -4.34 3.26 -4.77
N LYS A 122 -5.29 2.37 -4.46
CA LYS A 122 -6.41 2.09 -5.35
C LYS A 122 -7.36 3.27 -5.44
N ASP A 123 -7.68 3.90 -4.32
CA ASP A 123 -8.62 5.01 -4.28
C ASP A 123 -8.02 6.25 -4.95
N SER A 124 -6.72 6.54 -4.79
CA SER A 124 -6.04 7.61 -5.50
C SER A 124 -5.99 7.37 -7.02
N ALA A 125 -5.71 6.15 -7.47
CA ALA A 125 -5.72 5.80 -8.89
C ALA A 125 -7.10 5.98 -9.55
N ILE A 126 -8.19 5.75 -8.81
CA ILE A 126 -9.57 5.88 -9.32
C ILE A 126 -10.10 7.30 -9.16
N ASN A 127 -9.88 7.91 -7.98
CA ASN A 127 -10.50 9.14 -7.55
C ASN A 127 -9.52 10.27 -7.27
N ASP A 128 -8.35 10.24 -7.88
CA ASP A 128 -7.36 11.30 -7.84
C ASP A 128 -6.50 11.29 -6.56
N GLU A 129 -7.09 11.05 -5.39
CA GLU A 129 -6.43 11.15 -4.09
C GLU A 129 -7.09 10.25 -3.03
N SER A 130 -6.35 9.99 -1.95
CA SER A 130 -6.82 9.25 -0.79
C SER A 130 -6.20 9.82 0.48
N PRO A 131 -6.87 10.73 1.19
CA PRO A 131 -6.40 11.26 2.45
C PRO A 131 -6.52 10.22 3.57
N MET A 132 -5.53 10.21 4.47
CA MET A 132 -5.49 9.35 5.64
C MET A 132 -5.39 10.18 6.91
N TYR A 133 -6.37 10.07 7.77
CA TYR A 133 -6.44 10.76 9.05
C TYR A 133 -5.84 9.90 10.15
N VAL A 134 -4.91 10.47 10.89
CA VAL A 134 -4.23 9.79 11.99
C VAL A 134 -4.82 10.28 13.31
N THR A 135 -5.28 9.37 14.13
CA THR A 135 -5.76 9.62 15.49
C THR A 135 -4.90 8.86 16.48
N TYR A 136 -4.96 9.19 17.76
CA TYR A 136 -4.25 8.45 18.80
C TYR A 136 -5.23 7.58 19.59
N ASP A 137 -4.93 6.29 19.69
CA ASP A 137 -5.69 5.33 20.51
C ASP A 137 -5.06 5.31 21.91
N GLU A 138 -5.73 5.91 22.89
CA GLU A 138 -5.25 6.02 24.27
C GLU A 138 -5.19 4.65 24.97
N GLU A 139 -6.08 3.71 24.62
CA GLU A 139 -6.08 2.37 25.23
C GLU A 139 -4.87 1.56 24.78
N LYS A 140 -4.54 1.63 23.50
CA LYS A 140 -3.41 0.92 22.90
C LYS A 140 -2.11 1.70 22.93
N GLN A 141 -2.17 2.99 23.27
CA GLN A 141 -1.04 3.92 23.24
C GLN A 141 -0.31 3.94 21.89
N MET A 142 -1.06 3.97 20.80
CA MET A 142 -0.50 3.95 19.45
C MET A 142 -1.33 4.81 18.48
N PRO A 143 -0.69 5.36 17.42
CA PRO A 143 -1.40 5.98 16.31
C PRO A 143 -2.33 5.00 15.60
N LYS A 144 -3.52 5.47 15.23
CA LYS A 144 -4.51 4.74 14.45
C LYS A 144 -4.84 5.50 13.18
N ASN A 145 -4.80 4.83 12.04
CA ASN A 145 -4.97 5.45 10.73
C ASN A 145 -6.36 5.13 10.15
N GLU A 146 -7.03 6.13 9.63
CA GLU A 146 -8.34 6.02 8.99
C GLU A 146 -8.26 6.59 7.57
N ILE A 147 -8.61 5.80 6.56
CA ILE A 147 -8.70 6.27 5.17
C ILE A 147 -10.02 7.04 5.03
N LEU A 148 -9.92 8.29 4.58
CA LEU A 148 -11.05 9.14 4.29
C LEU A 148 -11.36 9.16 2.79
N ASN A 149 -12.62 9.45 2.45
CA ASN A 149 -12.95 9.76 1.08
C ASN A 149 -12.47 11.19 0.76
N LYS A 150 -11.99 11.44 -0.44
CA LYS A 150 -11.54 12.78 -0.86
C LYS A 150 -12.61 13.86 -0.67
N ASN A 151 -13.88 13.48 -0.83
CA ASN A 151 -15.02 14.39 -0.67
C ASN A 151 -15.34 14.72 0.79
N ASP A 152 -14.74 14.01 1.73
CA ASP A 152 -14.91 14.23 3.17
C ASP A 152 -13.84 15.15 3.76
N VAL A 153 -12.85 15.55 2.95
CA VAL A 153 -11.78 16.47 3.35
C VAL A 153 -11.87 17.75 2.52
N LEU A 154 -11.90 18.89 3.19
CA LEU A 154 -11.98 20.23 2.58
C LEU A 154 -10.79 21.06 3.05
N TYR A 155 -10.08 21.65 2.12
CA TYR A 155 -8.91 22.48 2.41
C TYR A 155 -9.28 23.96 2.46
N GLY A 156 -8.66 24.71 3.36
CA GLY A 156 -8.88 26.14 3.48
C GLY A 156 -8.32 26.94 2.29
N ASN A 157 -7.33 26.38 1.61
CA ASN A 157 -6.78 26.93 0.36
C ASN A 157 -6.53 25.78 -0.62
N GLU A 158 -7.47 25.57 -1.52
CA GLU A 158 -7.40 24.51 -2.55
C GLU A 158 -6.26 24.72 -3.58
N ASN A 159 -5.63 25.89 -3.63
CA ASN A 159 -4.52 26.18 -4.54
C ASN A 159 -3.14 25.90 -3.91
N ASN A 160 -3.08 25.48 -2.66
CA ASN A 160 -1.84 25.17 -1.97
C ASN A 160 -1.69 23.65 -1.79
N SER A 161 -0.71 23.06 -2.47
CA SER A 161 -0.43 21.62 -2.41
C SER A 161 0.18 21.18 -1.06
N ASP A 162 0.81 22.10 -0.31
CA ASP A 162 1.35 21.79 1.00
C ASP A 162 0.24 21.72 2.06
N ILE A 163 -0.09 20.51 2.46
CA ILE A 163 -1.12 20.24 3.48
C ILE A 163 -0.73 20.82 4.83
N GLN A 164 0.56 20.84 5.17
CA GLN A 164 1.01 21.32 6.47
C GLN A 164 0.96 22.85 6.60
N SER A 165 0.89 23.57 5.50
CA SER A 165 0.74 25.02 5.46
C SER A 165 -0.69 25.51 5.18
N GLN A 166 -1.67 24.61 5.20
CA GLN A 166 -3.09 24.96 5.05
C GLN A 166 -3.56 25.87 6.20
N PRO A 167 -4.37 26.91 5.91
CA PRO A 167 -4.93 27.76 6.96
C PRO A 167 -5.88 27.01 7.89
N TYR A 168 -6.63 26.07 7.36
CA TYR A 168 -7.44 25.12 8.10
C TYR A 168 -7.78 23.91 7.22
N ILE A 169 -8.15 22.81 7.86
CA ILE A 169 -8.63 21.59 7.20
C ILE A 169 -9.94 21.20 7.87
N LEU A 170 -10.97 20.86 7.07
CA LEU A 170 -12.23 20.33 7.56
C LEU A 170 -12.32 18.85 7.19
N ILE A 171 -12.68 18.03 8.18
CA ILE A 171 -12.88 16.59 8.00
C ILE A 171 -14.34 16.29 8.35
N LYS A 172 -15.09 15.86 7.37
CA LYS A 172 -16.48 15.40 7.52
C LYS A 172 -16.47 13.91 7.89
N GLN A 173 -17.23 13.55 8.90
CA GLN A 173 -17.47 12.15 9.28
C GLN A 173 -18.97 11.95 9.55
N ARG A 174 -19.49 10.80 9.18
CA ARG A 174 -20.83 10.39 9.56
C ARG A 174 -20.77 9.39 10.71
N ARG A 175 -21.45 9.74 11.80
CA ARG A 175 -21.48 8.90 13.01
C ARG A 175 -22.90 8.74 13.53
N PRO A 176 -23.18 7.66 14.29
CA PRO A 176 -24.47 7.52 14.94
C PRO A 176 -24.79 8.71 15.84
N VAL A 177 -26.02 9.20 15.79
CA VAL A 177 -26.49 10.33 16.63
C VAL A 177 -26.17 10.11 18.09
N MET A 178 -26.41 8.90 18.62
CA MET A 178 -26.12 8.57 20.03
C MET A 178 -24.65 8.73 20.39
N GLU A 179 -23.73 8.43 19.48
CA GLU A 179 -22.29 8.58 19.71
C GLU A 179 -21.92 10.06 19.82
N ILE A 180 -22.44 10.89 18.90
CA ILE A 180 -22.19 12.34 18.91
C ILE A 180 -22.81 12.99 20.16
N GLN A 181 -24.02 12.57 20.54
CA GLN A 181 -24.66 13.05 21.77
C GLN A 181 -23.83 12.70 23.01
N ARG A 182 -23.28 11.49 23.11
CA ARG A 182 -22.39 11.09 24.22
C ARG A 182 -21.11 11.93 24.24
N MET A 183 -20.52 12.21 23.06
CA MET A 183 -19.36 13.08 22.97
C MET A 183 -19.67 14.50 23.43
N ALA A 184 -20.82 15.04 23.01
CA ALA A 184 -21.27 16.37 23.40
C ALA A 184 -21.62 16.44 24.90
N GLU A 185 -22.24 15.41 25.47
CA GLU A 185 -22.56 15.31 26.90
C GLU A 185 -21.29 15.27 27.74
N ALA A 186 -20.25 14.55 27.32
CA ALA A 186 -18.96 14.50 27.99
C ALA A 186 -18.26 15.86 28.01
N GLU A 187 -18.50 16.72 27.01
CA GLU A 187 -17.97 18.11 26.93
C GLU A 187 -18.88 19.13 27.64
N GLY A 188 -19.96 18.68 28.28
CA GLY A 188 -20.86 19.54 29.09
C GLY A 188 -21.83 20.38 28.25
N VAL A 189 -22.21 19.94 27.06
CA VAL A 189 -23.23 20.56 26.21
C VAL A 189 -24.61 20.44 26.89
N SER A 190 -25.44 21.48 26.77
CA SER A 190 -26.75 21.52 27.40
C SER A 190 -27.71 20.44 26.85
N LYS A 191 -28.68 19.99 27.65
CA LYS A 191 -29.66 19.00 27.18
C LYS A 191 -30.51 19.50 26.02
N GLU A 192 -30.80 20.81 25.98
CA GLU A 192 -31.55 21.47 24.91
C GLU A 192 -30.77 21.39 23.59
N ASP A 193 -29.45 21.62 23.62
CA ASP A 193 -28.58 21.52 22.45
C ASP A 193 -28.40 20.05 22.02
N LEU A 194 -28.35 19.09 22.96
CA LEU A 194 -28.27 17.66 22.61
C LEU A 194 -29.48 17.20 21.77
N GLU A 195 -30.67 17.75 22.02
CA GLU A 195 -31.90 17.45 21.24
C GLU A 195 -31.84 18.00 19.80
N LEU A 196 -30.97 18.98 19.54
CA LEU A 196 -30.71 19.51 18.19
C LEU A 196 -29.78 18.63 17.36
N ILE A 197 -29.08 17.69 17.99
CA ILE A 197 -28.25 16.67 17.28
C ILE A 197 -29.20 15.58 16.78
N ARG A 198 -29.56 15.65 15.51
CA ARG A 198 -30.50 14.75 14.85
C ARG A 198 -29.89 14.14 13.61
N GLY A 199 -30.46 13.03 13.15
CA GLY A 199 -30.06 12.41 11.88
C GLY A 199 -30.24 13.38 10.70
N ASP A 200 -29.26 13.36 9.81
CA ASP A 200 -29.25 14.13 8.57
C ASP A 200 -28.96 13.22 7.36
N LYS A 201 -29.27 13.73 6.15
CA LYS A 201 -28.95 13.04 4.89
C LYS A 201 -27.58 13.46 4.42
N ASP A 202 -26.81 12.51 3.91
CA ASP A 202 -25.56 12.83 3.23
C ASP A 202 -25.85 13.40 1.83
N VAL A 203 -25.06 14.37 1.40
CA VAL A 203 -25.14 14.96 0.06
C VAL A 203 -24.99 13.89 -1.04
N TRP A 204 -24.24 12.81 -0.78
CA TRP A 204 -24.13 11.65 -1.67
C TRP A 204 -25.42 10.86 -1.84
N GLU A 205 -26.23 10.81 -0.80
CA GLU A 205 -27.52 10.11 -0.79
C GLU A 205 -28.57 10.89 -1.57
N GLU A 206 -28.42 12.21 -1.69
CA GLU A 206 -29.31 13.06 -2.49
C GLU A 206 -29.04 12.96 -4.00
N ALA A 207 -27.81 12.60 -4.40
CA ALA A 207 -27.40 12.54 -5.80
C ALA A 207 -27.63 11.17 -6.50
N GLY A 208 -27.98 10.10 -5.75
CA GLY A 208 -28.13 8.74 -6.27
C GLY A 208 -29.43 8.05 -5.86
N GLU A 209 -30.03 7.28 -6.79
CA GLU A 209 -31.19 6.41 -6.56
C GLU A 209 -30.94 5.29 -5.51
N THR A 210 -29.75 5.22 -4.92
CA THR A 210 -29.32 4.20 -3.96
C THR A 210 -29.68 4.50 -2.51
N ALA A 211 -30.34 5.60 -2.22
CA ALA A 211 -30.80 6.00 -0.88
C ALA A 211 -31.89 5.10 -0.27
N LYS A 212 -31.87 3.80 -0.54
CA LYS A 212 -32.83 2.85 0.04
C LYS A 212 -32.54 2.45 1.49
N TYR A 213 -31.42 2.90 2.06
CA TYR A 213 -31.01 2.59 3.43
C TYR A 213 -30.68 3.87 4.19
N GLU A 214 -31.66 4.79 4.26
CA GLU A 214 -31.58 5.89 5.22
C GLU A 214 -31.60 5.29 6.64
N LYS A 215 -30.49 5.34 7.32
CA LYS A 215 -30.48 5.21 8.76
C LYS A 215 -30.71 6.60 9.31
N ASP A 216 -31.93 6.86 9.74
CA ASP A 216 -32.32 8.12 10.43
C ASP A 216 -31.45 8.44 11.66
N ASP A 217 -30.58 7.49 12.04
CA ASP A 217 -29.71 7.55 13.22
C ASP A 217 -28.31 8.08 12.94
N MET A 218 -27.96 8.44 11.70
CA MET A 218 -26.64 8.97 11.34
C MET A 218 -26.66 10.48 11.21
N CYS A 219 -25.69 11.15 11.84
CA CYS A 219 -25.51 12.59 11.77
C CYS A 219 -24.11 12.94 11.27
N THR A 220 -24.02 14.03 10.52
CA THR A 220 -22.75 14.57 10.04
C THR A 220 -22.10 15.43 11.11
N ILE A 221 -20.87 15.07 11.46
CA ILE A 221 -20.00 15.85 12.32
C ILE A 221 -18.81 16.34 11.50
N VAL A 222 -18.47 17.63 11.66
CA VAL A 222 -17.33 18.24 10.99
C VAL A 222 -16.28 18.58 12.04
N THR A 223 -15.06 18.10 11.82
CA THR A 223 -13.88 18.45 12.59
C THR A 223 -13.10 19.51 11.82
N LYS A 224 -12.90 20.68 12.42
CA LYS A 224 -12.02 21.74 11.90
C LYS A 224 -10.68 21.63 12.59
N LEU A 225 -9.62 21.62 11.83
CA LEU A 225 -8.23 21.64 12.25
C LEU A 225 -7.59 22.95 11.78
N TRP A 226 -6.83 23.63 12.64
CA TRP A 226 -6.04 24.82 12.25
C TRP A 226 -4.78 24.91 13.12
N LYS A 227 -3.81 25.67 12.68
CA LYS A 227 -2.58 25.90 13.44
C LYS A 227 -2.61 27.29 14.10
N GLU A 228 -2.28 27.33 15.38
CA GLU A 228 -2.11 28.54 16.16
C GLU A 228 -0.90 28.37 17.08
N ASP A 229 0.00 29.35 17.10
CA ASP A 229 1.24 29.31 17.86
C ASP A 229 2.09 28.02 17.64
N GLY A 230 2.11 27.51 16.39
CA GLY A 230 2.88 26.33 16.01
C GLY A 230 2.27 25.00 16.42
N THR A 231 1.10 25.00 17.05
CA THR A 231 0.37 23.79 17.46
C THR A 231 -0.96 23.65 16.74
N VAL A 232 -1.41 22.42 16.57
CA VAL A 232 -2.69 22.12 15.93
C VAL A 232 -3.82 22.18 16.93
N TRP A 233 -4.78 23.02 16.64
CA TRP A 233 -6.04 23.12 17.36
C TRP A 233 -7.14 22.41 16.58
N TYR A 234 -8.14 21.93 17.30
CA TYR A 234 -9.32 21.34 16.68
C TYR A 234 -10.59 21.65 17.42
N GLU A 235 -11.68 21.74 16.68
CA GLU A 235 -13.05 21.80 17.19
C GLU A 235 -13.96 20.87 16.39
N LYS A 236 -15.03 20.40 17.04
CA LYS A 236 -16.01 19.52 16.37
C LYS A 236 -17.41 20.12 16.48
N ALA A 237 -18.11 20.17 15.37
CA ALA A 237 -19.46 20.70 15.34
C ALA A 237 -20.36 19.88 14.40
N THR A 238 -21.64 19.83 14.74
CA THR A 238 -22.74 19.50 13.83
C THR A 238 -23.31 20.79 13.26
N LYS A 239 -24.37 20.71 12.47
CA LYS A 239 -24.99 21.88 11.85
C LYS A 239 -25.34 22.97 12.86
N TYR A 240 -25.91 22.62 13.99
CA TYR A 240 -26.45 23.55 14.96
C TYR A 240 -25.73 23.53 16.31
N VAL A 241 -24.95 22.50 16.59
CA VAL A 241 -24.35 22.28 17.91
C VAL A 241 -22.83 22.16 17.80
N ARG A 242 -22.12 22.90 18.62
CA ARG A 242 -20.69 22.73 18.84
C ARG A 242 -20.49 21.56 19.81
N VAL A 243 -20.12 20.39 19.28
CA VAL A 243 -19.94 19.16 20.03
C VAL A 243 -18.70 19.21 20.92
N LYS A 244 -17.60 19.78 20.41
CA LYS A 244 -16.37 19.98 21.15
C LYS A 244 -15.83 21.38 20.88
N LYS A 245 -15.50 22.11 21.95
CA LYS A 245 -14.91 23.45 21.88
C LYS A 245 -13.48 23.36 21.31
N ALA A 246 -12.99 24.51 20.83
CA ALA A 246 -11.60 24.64 20.40
C ALA A 246 -10.65 24.11 21.48
N THR A 247 -9.89 23.11 21.14
CA THR A 247 -8.98 22.39 22.03
C THR A 247 -7.63 22.27 21.34
N ASN A 248 -6.56 22.58 22.07
CA ASN A 248 -5.20 22.34 21.58
C ASN A 248 -4.91 20.84 21.63
N SER A 249 -4.50 20.25 20.53
CA SER A 249 -4.11 18.83 20.47
C SER A 249 -2.67 18.59 20.95
N GLY A 250 -1.86 19.64 21.02
CA GLY A 250 -0.41 19.56 21.28
C GLY A 250 0.41 19.11 20.07
N LEU A 251 -0.22 18.64 18.98
CA LEU A 251 0.47 18.24 17.77
C LEU A 251 1.07 19.46 17.05
N THR A 252 2.19 19.26 16.37
CA THR A 252 2.84 20.28 15.55
C THR A 252 2.49 20.14 14.07
N LEU A 253 2.11 18.94 13.65
CA LEU A 253 1.70 18.62 12.29
C LEU A 253 0.19 18.37 12.22
N TYR A 254 -0.42 18.78 11.11
CA TYR A 254 -1.78 18.32 10.85
C TYR A 254 -1.77 16.79 10.78
N PRO A 255 -2.66 16.10 11.51
CA PRO A 255 -2.72 14.65 11.55
C PRO A 255 -3.39 14.06 10.28
N LEU A 256 -3.02 14.58 9.13
CA LEU A 256 -3.55 14.19 7.84
C LEU A 256 -2.39 13.95 6.86
N ALA A 257 -2.19 12.71 6.46
CA ALA A 257 -1.34 12.35 5.34
C ALA A 257 -2.19 12.29 4.07
N HIS A 258 -1.63 12.77 2.96
CA HIS A 258 -2.37 12.93 1.72
C HIS A 258 -1.70 12.15 0.58
N MET A 259 -2.33 11.09 0.13
CA MET A 259 -1.87 10.35 -1.02
C MET A 259 -2.55 10.86 -2.28
N ILE A 260 -1.76 11.35 -3.24
CA ILE A 260 -2.21 11.73 -4.58
C ILE A 260 -1.71 10.68 -5.59
N TRP A 261 -2.38 10.57 -6.74
CA TRP A 261 -1.94 9.67 -7.81
C TRP A 261 -0.93 10.35 -8.74
N GLU A 262 -1.24 11.56 -9.17
CA GLU A 262 -0.36 12.47 -9.92
C GLU A 262 -0.56 13.88 -9.40
N GLU A 263 0.52 14.65 -9.29
CA GLU A 263 0.45 16.04 -8.85
C GLU A 263 -0.26 16.92 -9.88
N LYS A 264 -1.14 17.79 -9.39
CA LYS A 264 -1.76 18.83 -10.20
C LYS A 264 -1.21 20.18 -9.81
N GLU A 265 -0.52 20.85 -10.74
CA GLU A 265 0.10 22.15 -10.51
C GLU A 265 -0.92 23.17 -9.97
N GLY A 266 -0.56 23.82 -8.86
CA GLY A 266 -1.38 24.85 -8.24
C GLY A 266 -2.68 24.34 -7.62
N SER A 267 -2.72 23.08 -7.18
CA SER A 267 -3.88 22.47 -6.51
C SER A 267 -3.44 21.64 -5.31
N ALA A 268 -4.25 21.63 -4.26
CA ALA A 268 -4.12 20.66 -3.17
C ALA A 268 -4.55 19.24 -3.59
N ARG A 269 -5.22 19.11 -4.72
CA ARG A 269 -5.81 17.88 -5.23
C ARG A 269 -4.94 17.25 -6.30
N GLY A 270 -4.92 15.94 -6.36
CA GLY A 270 -4.26 15.19 -7.42
C GLY A 270 -5.13 14.95 -8.66
N GLU A 271 -4.60 14.22 -9.62
CA GLU A 271 -5.32 13.68 -10.78
C GLU A 271 -5.14 12.17 -10.88
N GLY A 272 -6.23 11.44 -11.10
CA GLY A 272 -6.26 9.97 -11.12
C GLY A 272 -6.19 9.38 -12.53
N GLU A 273 -5.75 8.13 -12.62
CA GLU A 273 -5.59 7.39 -13.86
C GLU A 273 -6.89 7.23 -14.65
N VAL A 274 -8.01 6.94 -13.95
CA VAL A 274 -9.29 6.62 -14.59
C VAL A 274 -9.80 7.78 -15.44
N ARG A 275 -9.61 9.01 -14.99
CA ARG A 275 -10.05 10.22 -15.68
C ARG A 275 -9.52 10.30 -17.11
N TYR A 276 -8.26 9.99 -17.32
CA TYR A 276 -7.60 10.02 -18.63
C TYR A 276 -8.05 8.89 -19.55
N LEU A 277 -8.47 7.77 -19.00
CA LEU A 277 -8.90 6.59 -19.75
C LEU A 277 -10.37 6.67 -20.22
N ILE A 278 -11.20 7.48 -19.54
CA ILE A 278 -12.64 7.59 -19.82
C ILE A 278 -12.95 7.95 -21.28
N PRO A 279 -12.34 8.96 -21.93
CA PRO A 279 -12.65 9.33 -23.31
C PRO A 279 -12.45 8.15 -24.27
N ASN A 280 -11.32 7.46 -24.16
CA ASN A 280 -11.00 6.32 -25.02
C ASN A 280 -11.95 5.15 -24.76
N GLN A 281 -12.28 4.89 -23.50
CA GLN A 281 -13.25 3.87 -23.11
C GLN A 281 -14.63 4.12 -23.73
N ILE A 282 -15.08 5.36 -23.72
CA ILE A 282 -16.37 5.75 -24.33
C ILE A 282 -16.36 5.47 -25.84
N GLU A 283 -15.30 5.84 -26.55
CA GLU A 283 -15.22 5.60 -28.00
C GLU A 283 -15.15 4.11 -28.33
N ILE A 284 -14.40 3.31 -27.56
CA ILE A 284 -14.37 1.84 -27.73
C ILE A 284 -15.78 1.26 -27.57
N ASN A 285 -16.50 1.67 -26.52
CA ASN A 285 -17.87 1.20 -26.28
C ASN A 285 -18.83 1.62 -27.40
N LYS A 286 -18.73 2.83 -27.93
CA LYS A 286 -19.51 3.29 -29.08
C LYS A 286 -19.25 2.46 -30.34
N ILE A 287 -17.97 2.15 -30.62
CA ILE A 287 -17.59 1.33 -31.76
C ILE A 287 -18.17 -0.08 -31.62
N LEU A 288 -18.02 -0.69 -30.44
CA LEU A 288 -18.56 -2.02 -30.13
C LEU A 288 -20.08 -2.07 -30.28
N MET A 289 -20.77 -1.05 -29.79
CA MET A 289 -22.22 -0.96 -29.89
C MET A 289 -22.69 -0.82 -31.35
N ARG A 290 -22.01 0.03 -32.15
CA ARG A 290 -22.30 0.16 -33.58
C ARG A 290 -22.04 -1.16 -34.31
N SER A 291 -20.95 -1.85 -33.97
CA SER A 291 -20.64 -3.18 -34.53
C SER A 291 -21.71 -4.21 -34.19
N ALA A 292 -22.15 -4.25 -32.93
CA ALA A 292 -23.24 -5.14 -32.49
C ALA A 292 -24.57 -4.85 -33.22
N LEU A 293 -24.85 -3.56 -33.48
CA LEU A 293 -26.02 -3.15 -34.26
C LEU A 293 -25.97 -3.69 -35.69
N VAL A 294 -24.84 -3.53 -36.37
CA VAL A 294 -24.67 -4.05 -37.74
C VAL A 294 -24.81 -5.56 -37.80
N VAL A 295 -24.19 -6.28 -36.83
CA VAL A 295 -24.34 -7.74 -36.71
C VAL A 295 -25.81 -8.12 -36.53
N LYS A 296 -26.54 -7.42 -35.64
CA LYS A 296 -27.98 -7.68 -35.42
C LYS A 296 -28.81 -7.42 -36.69
N GLN A 297 -28.56 -6.31 -37.41
CA GLN A 297 -29.24 -5.98 -38.64
C GLN A 297 -28.91 -6.98 -39.78
N THR A 298 -27.68 -7.48 -39.79
CA THR A 298 -27.27 -8.51 -40.76
C THR A 298 -27.92 -9.84 -40.45
N ALA A 299 -28.02 -10.23 -39.18
CA ALA A 299 -28.67 -11.46 -38.75
C ALA A 299 -30.20 -11.42 -38.94
N TYR A 300 -30.80 -10.26 -38.76
CA TYR A 300 -32.24 -10.03 -38.86
C TYR A 300 -32.55 -8.88 -39.82
N PRO A 301 -32.35 -9.08 -41.16
CA PRO A 301 -32.58 -8.03 -42.14
C PRO A 301 -34.07 -7.65 -42.18
N GLN A 302 -34.35 -6.39 -42.48
CA GLN A 302 -35.72 -5.94 -42.69
C GLN A 302 -36.31 -6.66 -43.91
N LYS A 303 -37.49 -7.22 -43.74
CA LYS A 303 -38.17 -7.98 -44.74
C LYS A 303 -39.22 -7.11 -45.46
N ILE A 304 -39.28 -7.24 -46.78
CA ILE A 304 -40.31 -6.63 -47.60
C ILE A 304 -41.19 -7.74 -48.11
N VAL A 305 -42.49 -7.63 -47.84
CA VAL A 305 -43.47 -8.61 -48.24
C VAL A 305 -44.56 -7.94 -49.05
N ASN A 306 -44.82 -8.48 -50.24
CA ASN A 306 -45.93 -8.03 -51.03
C ASN A 306 -47.25 -8.61 -50.50
N MET A 307 -47.99 -7.81 -49.74
CA MET A 307 -49.24 -8.22 -49.09
C MET A 307 -50.34 -8.64 -50.03
N ASP A 308 -50.31 -8.17 -51.29
CA ASP A 308 -51.30 -8.56 -52.31
C ASP A 308 -51.09 -9.97 -52.79
N LYS A 309 -49.85 -10.47 -52.76
CA LYS A 309 -49.49 -11.79 -53.26
C LYS A 309 -49.33 -12.82 -52.17
N VAL A 310 -49.13 -12.47 -50.91
CA VAL A 310 -48.89 -13.40 -49.80
C VAL A 310 -50.17 -13.60 -48.98
N GLN A 311 -50.49 -14.87 -48.71
CA GLN A 311 -51.66 -15.26 -47.93
C GLN A 311 -51.39 -15.26 -46.40
N ASN A 312 -50.17 -15.61 -46.00
CA ASN A 312 -49.73 -15.77 -44.60
C ASN A 312 -48.46 -14.95 -44.29
N PRO A 313 -48.56 -13.63 -44.21
CA PRO A 313 -47.37 -12.79 -43.98
C PRO A 313 -46.62 -13.07 -42.68
N SER A 314 -47.31 -13.57 -41.65
CA SER A 314 -46.68 -13.98 -40.39
C SER A 314 -45.71 -15.16 -40.49
N ALA A 315 -45.83 -15.99 -41.55
CA ALA A 315 -44.89 -17.11 -41.79
C ALA A 315 -43.50 -16.64 -42.21
N VAL A 316 -43.36 -15.39 -42.65
CA VAL A 316 -42.07 -14.78 -43.03
C VAL A 316 -41.13 -14.63 -41.83
N ASP A 317 -41.68 -14.54 -40.62
CA ASP A 317 -40.91 -14.40 -39.39
C ASP A 317 -40.62 -15.75 -38.72
N GLN A 318 -41.18 -16.85 -39.22
CA GLN A 318 -40.97 -18.18 -38.68
C GLN A 318 -39.78 -18.88 -39.36
N VAL A 319 -38.89 -19.46 -38.56
CA VAL A 319 -37.78 -20.28 -39.08
C VAL A 319 -38.35 -21.53 -39.77
N GLY A 320 -38.05 -21.71 -41.04
CA GLY A 320 -38.62 -22.85 -41.84
C GLY A 320 -40.08 -22.68 -42.22
N GLY A 321 -40.66 -21.50 -42.03
CA GLY A 321 -42.04 -21.20 -42.37
C GLY A 321 -42.29 -21.25 -43.90
N ILE A 322 -43.44 -21.79 -44.32
CA ILE A 322 -43.84 -21.86 -45.73
C ILE A 322 -44.66 -20.59 -46.05
N ILE A 323 -44.19 -19.82 -47.01
CA ILE A 323 -44.90 -18.64 -47.54
C ILE A 323 -45.91 -19.12 -48.59
N LYS A 324 -47.21 -18.93 -48.32
CA LYS A 324 -48.28 -19.30 -49.22
C LYS A 324 -48.64 -18.10 -50.09
N VAL A 325 -48.68 -18.35 -51.43
CA VAL A 325 -49.13 -17.34 -52.39
C VAL A 325 -50.64 -17.43 -52.58
N LYS A 326 -51.33 -16.29 -52.70
CA LYS A 326 -52.79 -16.26 -52.91
C LYS A 326 -53.18 -16.95 -54.21
N ASN A 327 -54.32 -17.63 -54.21
CA ASN A 327 -54.83 -18.32 -55.38
C ASN A 327 -54.96 -17.39 -56.62
N GLY A 328 -54.48 -17.86 -57.77
CA GLY A 328 -54.54 -17.15 -59.05
C GLY A 328 -53.39 -16.16 -59.29
N GLN A 329 -52.46 -16.04 -58.36
CA GLN A 329 -51.27 -15.22 -58.57
C GLN A 329 -50.12 -16.05 -59.16
N GLN A 330 -49.64 -15.68 -60.33
CA GLN A 330 -48.40 -16.26 -60.87
C GLN A 330 -47.19 -15.61 -60.24
N VAL A 331 -46.24 -16.43 -59.81
CA VAL A 331 -44.97 -15.97 -59.24
C VAL A 331 -43.87 -16.29 -60.21
N ASP A 332 -43.61 -15.37 -61.13
CA ASP A 332 -42.52 -15.48 -62.11
C ASP A 332 -41.17 -15.15 -61.48
N ASP A 333 -41.18 -14.39 -60.39
CA ASP A 333 -39.98 -14.00 -59.70
C ASP A 333 -40.26 -13.94 -58.18
N VAL A 334 -39.55 -14.74 -57.43
CA VAL A 334 -39.68 -14.84 -55.95
C VAL A 334 -39.35 -13.49 -55.28
N MET A 335 -38.43 -12.72 -55.87
CA MET A 335 -38.06 -11.42 -55.33
C MET A 335 -39.18 -10.37 -55.45
N LYS A 336 -40.20 -10.59 -56.30
CA LYS A 336 -41.39 -9.75 -56.38
C LYS A 336 -42.44 -10.06 -55.30
N VAL A 337 -42.29 -11.16 -54.63
CA VAL A 337 -43.19 -11.61 -53.55
C VAL A 337 -42.62 -11.33 -52.20
N PHE A 338 -41.34 -11.62 -52.05
CA PHE A 338 -40.58 -11.47 -50.81
C PHE A 338 -39.18 -10.95 -51.15
N GLY A 339 -38.73 -9.97 -50.39
CA GLY A 339 -37.37 -9.44 -50.44
C GLY A 339 -36.90 -9.06 -49.05
N HIS A 340 -35.65 -8.83 -48.94
CA HIS A 340 -35.06 -8.25 -47.74
C HIS A 340 -34.16 -7.08 -48.13
N ILE A 341 -34.13 -6.06 -47.27
CA ILE A 341 -33.21 -4.93 -47.42
C ILE A 341 -31.85 -5.39 -46.91
N GLN A 342 -30.85 -5.40 -47.78
CA GLN A 342 -29.49 -5.69 -47.33
C GLN A 342 -29.02 -4.56 -46.41
N PRO A 343 -28.62 -4.89 -45.16
CA PRO A 343 -28.04 -3.90 -44.27
C PRO A 343 -26.70 -3.39 -44.83
N ALA A 344 -26.33 -2.18 -44.47
CA ALA A 344 -25.01 -1.65 -44.80
C ALA A 344 -23.93 -2.57 -44.22
N GLN A 345 -22.95 -2.95 -45.02
CA GLN A 345 -21.79 -3.70 -44.56
C GLN A 345 -20.86 -2.76 -43.78
N MET A 346 -20.36 -3.24 -42.66
CA MET A 346 -19.35 -2.51 -41.90
C MET A 346 -17.98 -2.66 -42.56
N SER A 347 -17.26 -1.57 -42.72
CA SER A 347 -15.88 -1.62 -43.23
C SER A 347 -14.97 -2.37 -42.23
N SER A 348 -14.02 -3.15 -42.75
CA SER A 348 -12.97 -3.79 -41.94
C SER A 348 -12.11 -2.79 -41.16
N ASP A 349 -12.09 -1.53 -41.57
CA ASP A 349 -11.34 -0.47 -40.93
C ASP A 349 -11.88 -0.13 -39.56
N VAL A 350 -13.17 -0.38 -39.29
CA VAL A 350 -13.76 -0.17 -37.95
C VAL A 350 -13.20 -1.16 -36.93
N GLU A 351 -12.95 -2.41 -37.32
CA GLU A 351 -12.31 -3.39 -36.45
C GLU A 351 -10.84 -3.05 -36.18
N LYS A 352 -10.13 -2.61 -37.22
CA LYS A 352 -8.76 -2.13 -37.09
C LYS A 352 -8.69 -0.94 -36.14
N LEU A 353 -9.54 0.08 -36.34
CA LEU A 353 -9.61 1.26 -35.49
C LEU A 353 -9.89 0.88 -34.01
N ARG A 354 -10.81 -0.04 -33.76
CA ARG A 354 -11.07 -0.53 -32.39
C ARG A 354 -9.83 -1.16 -31.78
N ASN A 355 -9.16 -2.06 -32.50
CA ASN A 355 -7.99 -2.76 -32.02
C ASN A 355 -6.81 -1.78 -31.77
N GLU A 356 -6.63 -0.84 -32.68
CA GLU A 356 -5.65 0.23 -32.54
C GLU A 356 -5.94 1.12 -31.32
N LEU A 357 -7.20 1.52 -31.10
CA LEU A 357 -7.59 2.30 -29.93
C LEU A 357 -7.31 1.54 -28.63
N VAL A 358 -7.61 0.25 -28.56
CA VAL A 358 -7.33 -0.58 -27.36
C VAL A 358 -5.83 -0.71 -27.16
N SER A 359 -5.05 -1.00 -28.20
CA SER A 359 -3.59 -1.15 -28.10
C SER A 359 -2.93 0.17 -27.71
N MET A 360 -3.23 1.25 -28.41
CA MET A 360 -2.67 2.58 -28.12
C MET A 360 -3.06 3.07 -26.72
N THR A 361 -4.29 2.84 -26.27
CA THR A 361 -4.70 3.23 -24.91
C THR A 361 -3.90 2.48 -23.86
N ARG A 362 -3.64 1.19 -24.07
CA ARG A 362 -2.80 0.39 -23.17
C ARG A 362 -1.34 0.85 -23.19
N GLU A 363 -0.81 1.14 -24.38
CA GLU A 363 0.57 1.63 -24.54
C GLU A 363 0.77 3.00 -23.88
N LEU A 364 -0.13 3.96 -24.15
CA LEU A 364 -0.09 5.29 -23.54
C LEU A 364 -0.23 5.25 -22.02
N ALA A 365 -1.01 4.30 -21.52
CA ALA A 365 -1.15 4.08 -20.08
C ALA A 365 0.04 3.31 -19.46
N GLY A 366 1.09 2.97 -20.23
CA GLY A 366 2.22 2.17 -19.72
C GLY A 366 1.87 0.71 -19.38
N ALA A 367 0.71 0.22 -19.85
CA ALA A 367 0.22 -1.15 -19.64
C ALA A 367 0.18 -1.94 -20.97
N GLY A 368 1.13 -1.69 -21.86
CA GLY A 368 1.26 -2.38 -23.15
C GLY A 368 1.62 -3.86 -23.00
N ASP A 369 1.68 -4.60 -24.11
CA ASP A 369 1.90 -6.04 -24.11
C ASP A 369 3.26 -6.44 -23.53
N ILE A 370 4.30 -5.64 -23.73
CA ILE A 370 5.62 -5.84 -23.13
C ILE A 370 5.54 -5.70 -21.60
N ALA A 371 4.83 -4.70 -21.12
CA ALA A 371 4.64 -4.43 -19.69
C ALA A 371 3.85 -5.54 -18.99
N THR A 372 2.90 -6.16 -19.68
CA THR A 372 2.05 -7.24 -19.13
C THR A 372 2.66 -8.64 -19.26
N GLY A 373 3.91 -8.77 -19.70
CA GLY A 373 4.65 -10.04 -19.69
C GLY A 373 4.52 -10.88 -20.96
N SER A 374 4.13 -10.31 -22.11
CA SER A 374 4.12 -10.98 -23.42
C SER A 374 5.51 -11.23 -24.00
N VAL A 375 6.53 -11.41 -23.16
CA VAL A 375 7.87 -11.80 -23.60
C VAL A 375 7.91 -13.33 -23.63
N ASN A 376 8.30 -13.92 -24.76
CA ASN A 376 8.51 -15.37 -24.88
C ASN A 376 9.61 -15.80 -23.88
N PRO A 377 9.28 -16.61 -22.85
CA PRO A 377 10.27 -17.00 -21.84
C PRO A 377 11.40 -17.88 -22.39
N GLU A 378 11.19 -18.51 -23.55
CA GLU A 378 12.14 -19.42 -24.16
C GLU A 378 13.39 -18.73 -24.74
N ASP A 379 13.29 -17.43 -25.08
CA ASP A 379 14.38 -16.67 -25.72
C ASP A 379 15.04 -15.61 -24.83
N ALA A 380 14.51 -15.37 -23.63
CA ALA A 380 14.97 -14.28 -22.76
C ALA A 380 15.93 -14.77 -21.69
N SER A 381 17.18 -14.27 -21.71
CA SER A 381 18.10 -14.44 -20.58
C SER A 381 17.57 -13.74 -19.32
N GLY A 382 17.93 -14.23 -18.11
CA GLY A 382 17.51 -13.61 -16.85
C GLY A 382 17.82 -12.10 -16.79
N LYS A 383 18.90 -11.64 -17.41
CA LYS A 383 19.26 -10.21 -17.55
C LYS A 383 18.26 -9.43 -18.44
N ALA A 384 17.76 -10.07 -19.51
CA ALA A 384 16.76 -9.46 -20.37
C ALA A 384 15.41 -9.31 -19.66
N ILE A 385 15.02 -10.28 -18.84
CA ILE A 385 13.79 -10.22 -18.02
C ILE A 385 13.90 -9.08 -17.00
N LEU A 386 15.05 -8.95 -16.32
CA LEU A 386 15.28 -7.84 -15.39
C LEU A 386 15.24 -6.47 -16.07
N ALA A 387 15.83 -6.34 -17.26
CA ALA A 387 15.78 -5.09 -18.03
C ALA A 387 14.35 -4.72 -18.45
N VAL A 388 13.53 -5.71 -18.83
CA VAL A 388 12.11 -5.51 -19.15
C VAL A 388 11.33 -5.09 -17.90
N GLN A 389 11.58 -5.69 -16.76
CA GLN A 389 10.93 -5.30 -15.50
C GLN A 389 11.29 -3.87 -15.07
N GLN A 390 12.57 -3.50 -15.15
CA GLN A 390 12.99 -2.12 -14.88
C GLN A 390 12.35 -1.12 -15.85
N ALA A 391 12.25 -1.46 -17.14
CA ALA A 391 11.56 -0.64 -18.13
C ALA A 391 10.07 -0.48 -17.81
N ASN A 392 9.43 -1.51 -17.25
CA ASN A 392 8.01 -1.48 -16.87
C ASN A 392 7.73 -0.61 -15.63
N GLN A 393 8.72 -0.40 -14.77
CA GLN A 393 8.59 0.48 -13.61
C GLN A 393 8.76 1.97 -13.97
N GLN A 394 9.44 2.28 -15.06
CA GLN A 394 9.70 3.66 -15.48
C GLN A 394 8.42 4.53 -15.57
N PRO A 395 7.31 4.07 -16.19
CA PRO A 395 6.07 4.84 -16.24
C PRO A 395 5.39 5.03 -14.88
N LEU A 396 5.86 4.36 -13.83
CA LEU A 396 5.26 4.37 -12.48
C LEU A 396 6.15 5.08 -11.46
N ILE A 397 7.27 5.67 -11.86
CA ILE A 397 8.22 6.32 -10.95
C ILE A 397 7.56 7.47 -10.18
N GLU A 398 6.73 8.26 -10.85
CA GLU A 398 6.00 9.36 -10.23
C GLU A 398 5.07 8.84 -9.14
N GLN A 399 4.22 7.86 -9.44
CA GLN A 399 3.30 7.27 -8.48
C GLN A 399 4.03 6.56 -7.32
N LEU A 400 5.17 5.94 -7.60
CA LEU A 400 6.02 5.34 -6.55
C LEU A 400 6.60 6.42 -5.63
N THR A 401 6.97 7.58 -6.18
CA THR A 401 7.47 8.72 -5.41
C THR A 401 6.36 9.28 -4.54
N GLU A 402 5.15 9.44 -5.07
CA GLU A 402 3.98 9.90 -4.31
C GLU A 402 3.63 8.96 -3.14
N VAL A 403 3.62 7.65 -3.37
CA VAL A 403 3.42 6.66 -2.29
C VAL A 403 4.52 6.77 -1.24
N LYS A 404 5.78 6.94 -1.66
CA LYS A 404 6.90 7.12 -0.75
C LYS A 404 6.73 8.36 0.11
N THR A 405 6.44 9.50 -0.50
CA THR A 405 6.21 10.77 0.20
C THR A 405 5.04 10.65 1.19
N PHE A 406 3.96 10.04 0.78
CA PHE A 406 2.81 9.76 1.65
C PHE A 406 3.18 8.93 2.89
N ILE A 407 4.01 7.89 2.74
CA ILE A 407 4.44 7.06 3.86
C ILE A 407 5.46 7.81 4.74
N GLU A 408 6.32 8.67 4.16
CA GLU A 408 7.21 9.54 4.93
C GLU A 408 6.42 10.52 5.80
N ASP A 409 5.37 11.12 5.26
CA ASP A 409 4.49 12.01 6.01
C ASP A 409 3.75 11.25 7.12
N LEU A 410 3.27 10.03 6.87
CA LEU A 410 2.73 9.18 7.93
C LEU A 410 3.75 8.92 9.04
N GLY A 411 4.99 8.62 8.68
CA GLY A 411 6.07 8.43 9.65
C GLY A 411 6.32 9.66 10.52
N ARG A 412 6.33 10.85 9.90
CA ARG A 412 6.46 12.14 10.62
C ARG A 412 5.27 12.39 11.55
N ILE A 413 4.05 12.16 11.08
CA ILE A 413 2.83 12.33 11.87
C ILE A 413 2.79 11.31 13.02
N TRP A 414 3.19 10.05 12.82
CA TRP A 414 3.27 9.07 13.89
C TRP A 414 4.26 9.50 14.97
N LEU A 415 5.43 9.98 14.57
CA LEU A 415 6.43 10.46 15.51
C LEU A 415 5.90 11.65 16.31
N ASP A 416 5.22 12.61 15.67
CA ASP A 416 4.60 13.76 16.33
C ASP A 416 3.55 13.32 17.37
N HIS A 417 2.70 12.34 17.03
CA HIS A 417 1.75 11.75 17.98
C HIS A 417 2.45 11.07 19.16
N ILE A 418 3.49 10.29 18.88
CA ILE A 418 4.26 9.58 19.90
C ILE A 418 4.90 10.58 20.87
N ILE A 419 5.48 11.66 20.37
CA ILE A 419 6.10 12.71 21.18
C ILE A 419 5.05 13.45 22.03
N THR A 420 3.94 13.82 21.42
CA THR A 420 2.90 14.62 22.06
C THR A 420 2.17 13.87 23.17
N TYR A 421 1.85 12.59 22.93
CA TYR A 421 1.11 11.76 23.90
C TYR A 421 2.02 10.99 24.87
N SER A 422 3.34 11.19 24.81
CA SER A 422 4.31 10.62 25.74
C SER A 422 5.21 11.71 26.37
N PRO A 423 4.65 12.61 27.20
CA PRO A 423 5.40 13.75 27.76
C PRO A 423 6.54 13.35 28.70
N ASP A 424 6.42 12.21 29.37
CA ASP A 424 7.46 11.65 30.26
C ASP A 424 8.52 10.84 29.49
N GLY A 425 8.47 10.81 28.16
CA GLY A 425 9.28 9.93 27.32
C GLY A 425 8.58 8.61 27.04
N ILE A 426 9.26 7.75 26.29
CA ILE A 426 8.73 6.45 25.85
C ILE A 426 9.51 5.35 26.53
N ARG A 427 8.79 4.34 27.04
CA ARG A 427 9.35 3.06 27.45
C ARG A 427 9.22 2.07 26.30
N LEU A 428 10.35 1.60 25.82
CA LEU A 428 10.40 0.60 24.76
C LEU A 428 11.05 -0.67 25.30
N GLU A 429 10.52 -1.80 24.86
CA GLU A 429 11.05 -3.12 25.16
C GLU A 429 12.24 -3.41 24.25
N GLU A 430 13.38 -3.76 24.86
CA GLU A 430 14.57 -4.20 24.16
C GLU A 430 14.84 -5.67 24.52
N ASP A 431 14.97 -6.52 23.52
CA ASP A 431 15.39 -7.89 23.71
C ASP A 431 16.91 -7.90 23.90
N VAL A 432 17.37 -8.18 25.10
CA VAL A 432 18.80 -8.22 25.45
C VAL A 432 19.19 -9.67 25.77
N THR A 433 20.27 -10.13 25.15
CA THR A 433 20.86 -11.43 25.46
C THR A 433 21.94 -11.21 26.50
N ASP A 434 21.85 -11.87 27.65
CA ASP A 434 22.91 -11.85 28.66
C ASP A 434 24.19 -12.46 28.10
N PRO A 435 25.28 -11.70 27.99
CA PRO A 435 26.54 -12.20 27.42
C PRO A 435 27.18 -13.33 28.23
N THR A 436 26.75 -13.55 29.49
CA THR A 436 27.31 -14.57 30.39
C THR A 436 26.49 -15.85 30.42
N THR A 437 25.17 -15.75 30.33
CA THR A 437 24.26 -16.91 30.45
C THR A 437 23.66 -17.33 29.11
N GLY A 438 23.65 -16.43 28.11
CA GLY A 438 22.99 -16.65 26.82
C GLY A 438 21.44 -16.61 26.92
N GLU A 439 20.89 -16.21 28.07
CA GLU A 439 19.45 -16.08 28.25
C GLU A 439 18.96 -14.75 27.67
N GLU A 440 17.86 -14.79 26.91
CA GLU A 440 17.18 -13.61 26.40
C GLU A 440 16.24 -13.07 27.49
N TYR A 441 16.36 -11.78 27.81
CA TYR A 441 15.46 -11.08 28.68
C TYR A 441 15.06 -9.72 28.08
N VAL A 442 13.88 -9.24 28.47
CA VAL A 442 13.35 -7.97 27.99
C VAL A 442 13.76 -6.86 28.95
N GLU A 443 14.53 -5.91 28.48
CA GLU A 443 14.89 -4.69 29.22
C GLU A 443 14.01 -3.54 28.78
N LEU A 444 13.52 -2.75 29.75
CA LEU A 444 12.75 -1.53 29.46
C LEU A 444 13.72 -0.35 29.37
N VAL A 445 13.78 0.24 28.18
CA VAL A 445 14.61 1.42 27.90
C VAL A 445 13.74 2.66 27.94
N ASP A 446 14.06 3.60 28.82
CA ASP A 446 13.41 4.90 28.90
C ASP A 446 14.11 5.91 27.96
N ILE A 447 13.37 6.42 26.99
CA ILE A 447 13.84 7.40 26.01
C ILE A 447 13.25 8.77 26.39
N PRO A 448 14.07 9.75 26.73
CA PRO A 448 13.60 11.08 27.10
C PRO A 448 13.01 11.83 25.89
N GLN A 449 12.00 12.65 26.12
CA GLN A 449 11.33 13.45 25.09
C GLN A 449 12.30 14.34 24.29
N SER A 450 13.37 14.86 24.93
CA SER A 450 14.36 15.70 24.26
C SER A 450 15.04 15.01 23.07
N VAL A 451 15.32 13.72 23.20
CA VAL A 451 15.92 12.91 22.11
C VAL A 451 14.92 12.72 20.97
N LEU A 452 13.64 12.50 21.30
CA LEU A 452 12.57 12.31 20.30
C LEU A 452 12.31 13.59 19.50
N LEU A 453 12.35 14.75 20.14
CA LEU A 453 12.18 16.05 19.46
C LEU A 453 13.30 16.33 18.44
N GLU A 454 14.53 15.95 18.74
CA GLU A 454 15.64 16.10 17.80
C GLU A 454 15.57 15.10 16.64
N LEU A 455 14.96 13.93 16.85
CA LEU A 455 14.72 12.92 15.82
C LEU A 455 13.61 13.30 14.84
N GLN A 456 12.71 14.20 15.21
CA GLN A 456 11.50 14.53 14.42
C GLN A 456 11.79 14.95 12.97
N ALA A 457 12.98 15.48 12.68
CA ALA A 457 13.39 15.92 11.35
C ALA A 457 13.96 14.80 10.45
N SER A 458 14.16 13.58 10.96
CA SER A 458 14.94 12.53 10.29
C SER A 458 14.14 11.27 9.97
N VAL A 459 12.97 11.42 9.34
CA VAL A 459 12.19 10.26 8.88
C VAL A 459 12.55 9.93 7.44
N LYS A 460 12.91 8.67 7.20
CA LYS A 460 13.12 8.10 5.86
C LYS A 460 12.20 6.91 5.65
N VAL A 461 11.81 6.67 4.42
CA VAL A 461 11.09 5.45 4.04
C VAL A 461 12.00 4.57 3.22
N GLU A 462 12.16 3.34 3.65
CA GLU A 462 12.84 2.32 2.89
C GLU A 462 11.84 1.54 2.02
N ILE A 463 12.20 1.36 0.75
CA ILE A 463 11.43 0.57 -0.19
C ILE A 463 12.23 -0.69 -0.44
N THR A 464 11.71 -1.82 0.01
CA THR A 464 12.30 -3.11 -0.31
C THR A 464 11.48 -3.77 -1.43
N PRO A 465 12.05 -3.93 -2.63
CA PRO A 465 11.35 -4.64 -3.71
C PRO A 465 11.10 -6.10 -3.30
N LYS A 466 9.85 -6.55 -3.37
CA LYS A 466 9.42 -7.91 -2.99
C LYS A 466 9.18 -8.84 -4.18
N GLY A 467 9.47 -8.42 -5.40
CA GLY A 467 9.32 -9.28 -6.56
C GLY A 467 10.15 -10.56 -6.41
N ALA A 468 9.60 -11.72 -6.77
CA ALA A 468 10.38 -12.97 -6.74
C ALA A 468 11.68 -12.88 -7.55
N TYR A 469 11.69 -12.02 -8.59
CA TYR A 469 12.87 -11.75 -9.41
C TYR A 469 13.84 -10.75 -8.77
N ASP A 470 13.35 -9.77 -8.00
CA ASP A 470 14.21 -8.84 -7.28
C ASP A 470 14.96 -9.56 -6.17
N ARG A 471 14.29 -10.48 -5.47
CA ARG A 471 14.92 -11.40 -4.52
C ARG A 471 15.98 -12.27 -5.19
N PHE A 472 15.66 -12.86 -6.33
CA PHE A 472 16.60 -13.66 -7.09
C PHE A 472 17.81 -12.82 -7.58
N ALA A 473 17.59 -11.58 -7.99
CA ALA A 473 18.66 -10.65 -8.38
C ALA A 473 19.53 -10.24 -7.20
N GLN A 474 18.95 -10.00 -6.02
CA GLN A 474 19.68 -9.77 -4.78
C GLN A 474 20.49 -11.01 -4.37
N GLU A 475 19.87 -12.19 -4.35
CA GLU A 475 20.54 -13.44 -4.05
C GLU A 475 21.67 -13.73 -5.03
N MET A 476 21.47 -13.51 -6.34
CA MET A 476 22.53 -13.61 -7.34
C MET A 476 23.65 -12.59 -7.12
N SER A 477 23.32 -11.37 -6.73
CA SER A 477 24.33 -10.34 -6.44
C SER A 477 25.16 -10.70 -5.22
N VAL A 478 24.52 -11.19 -4.17
CA VAL A 478 25.20 -11.69 -2.96
C VAL A 478 26.01 -12.94 -3.27
N GLN A 479 25.50 -13.85 -4.10
CA GLN A 479 26.22 -15.03 -4.57
C GLN A 479 27.44 -14.69 -5.44
N ASN A 480 27.34 -13.63 -6.25
CA ASN A 480 28.46 -13.11 -7.03
C ASN A 480 29.59 -12.56 -6.13
N LEU A 481 29.28 -11.94 -4.99
CA LEU A 481 30.29 -11.50 -4.01
C LEU A 481 31.14 -12.68 -3.48
N PHE A 482 30.53 -13.87 -3.32
CA PHE A 482 31.26 -15.10 -3.00
C PHE A 482 32.09 -15.59 -4.18
N THR A 483 31.54 -15.59 -5.37
CA THR A 483 32.19 -16.13 -6.57
C THR A 483 33.38 -15.26 -7.01
N GLU A 484 33.26 -13.95 -6.79
CA GLU A 484 34.35 -12.99 -7.06
C GLU A 484 35.37 -12.90 -5.92
N GLY A 485 35.19 -13.65 -4.83
CA GLY A 485 36.14 -13.72 -3.72
C GLY A 485 36.16 -12.49 -2.80
N LEU A 486 35.17 -11.61 -2.91
CA LEU A 486 35.00 -10.45 -2.03
C LEU A 486 34.52 -10.86 -0.63
N LEU A 487 33.81 -11.98 -0.52
CA LEU A 487 33.43 -12.63 0.73
C LEU A 487 34.05 -14.04 0.75
N ASN A 488 34.88 -14.34 1.75
CA ASN A 488 35.50 -15.65 1.88
C ASN A 488 34.73 -16.49 2.92
N PRO A 489 34.10 -17.62 2.52
CA PRO A 489 33.36 -18.48 3.43
C PRO A 489 34.20 -19.10 4.56
N GLN A 490 35.53 -19.06 4.46
CA GLN A 490 36.42 -19.54 5.52
C GLN A 490 36.62 -18.51 6.66
N ARG A 491 36.14 -17.26 6.48
CA ARG A 491 36.22 -16.22 7.50
C ARG A 491 34.85 -15.98 8.13
N LEU A 492 34.76 -16.33 9.40
CA LEU A 492 33.51 -16.25 10.15
C LEU A 492 32.84 -14.85 10.12
N GLY A 493 33.67 -13.78 10.20
CA GLY A 493 33.17 -12.40 10.11
C GLY A 493 32.54 -12.06 8.76
N GLU A 494 33.08 -12.61 7.65
CA GLU A 494 32.54 -12.39 6.31
C GLU A 494 31.29 -13.25 6.06
N LEU A 495 31.22 -14.43 6.67
CA LEU A 495 30.04 -15.28 6.67
C LEU A 495 28.85 -14.64 7.44
N LYS A 496 29.14 -13.94 8.55
CA LYS A 496 28.12 -13.15 9.28
C LYS A 496 27.58 -12.00 8.44
N VAL A 497 28.44 -11.33 7.68
CA VAL A 497 28.00 -10.28 6.75
C VAL A 497 27.09 -10.89 5.68
N TYR A 498 27.43 -12.07 5.19
CA TYR A 498 26.59 -12.77 4.22
C TYR A 498 25.21 -13.11 4.77
N THR A 499 25.11 -13.68 5.97
CA THR A 499 23.80 -14.01 6.58
C THR A 499 22.96 -12.77 6.84
N LYS A 500 23.56 -11.64 7.20
CA LYS A 500 22.87 -10.35 7.36
C LYS A 500 22.39 -9.74 6.04
N LEU A 501 23.06 -10.03 4.92
CA LEU A 501 22.67 -9.57 3.59
C LEU A 501 21.56 -10.43 2.95
N LEU A 502 21.30 -11.63 3.49
CA LEU A 502 20.17 -12.46 3.07
C LEU A 502 18.87 -11.93 3.65
N ASP A 503 17.83 -11.89 2.83
CA ASP A 503 16.49 -11.56 3.25
C ASP A 503 15.88 -12.71 4.10
N ASP A 504 14.95 -12.40 5.02
CA ASP A 504 14.31 -13.40 5.90
C ASP A 504 13.48 -14.40 5.10
N ASP A 505 12.97 -13.98 3.93
CA ASP A 505 12.21 -14.79 2.98
C ASP A 505 13.09 -15.41 1.86
N SER A 506 14.41 -15.45 2.03
CA SER A 506 15.35 -16.04 1.07
C SER A 506 15.04 -17.52 0.80
N VAL A 507 15.33 -17.99 -0.42
CA VAL A 507 15.26 -19.42 -0.78
C VAL A 507 16.21 -20.24 0.09
N MET A 508 17.34 -19.64 0.53
CA MET A 508 18.21 -20.22 1.54
C MET A 508 17.67 -19.96 2.94
N PRO A 509 17.49 -20.98 3.79
CA PRO A 509 16.95 -20.80 5.13
C PRO A 509 17.95 -20.02 6.00
N LYS A 510 17.75 -18.70 6.12
CA LYS A 510 18.58 -17.76 6.88
C LYS A 510 18.78 -18.23 8.33
N SER A 511 17.70 -18.67 8.99
CA SER A 511 17.76 -19.16 10.38
C SER A 511 18.70 -20.36 10.56
N LYS A 512 18.74 -21.30 9.60
CA LYS A 512 19.67 -22.44 9.65
C LYS A 512 21.12 -22.03 9.39
N LEU A 513 21.33 -20.98 8.57
CA LEU A 513 22.65 -20.42 8.33
C LEU A 513 23.16 -19.63 9.54
N GLU A 514 22.31 -18.88 10.21
CA GLU A 514 22.62 -18.16 11.45
C GLU A 514 22.99 -19.14 12.57
N GLU A 515 22.21 -20.19 12.76
CA GLU A 515 22.50 -21.27 13.73
C GLU A 515 23.86 -21.95 13.44
N ALA A 516 24.15 -22.22 12.16
CA ALA A 516 25.44 -22.78 11.76
C ALA A 516 26.62 -21.83 12.02
N VAL A 517 26.42 -20.52 11.85
CA VAL A 517 27.43 -19.49 12.13
C VAL A 517 27.68 -19.37 13.62
N GLU A 518 26.64 -19.41 14.45
CA GLU A 518 26.74 -19.40 15.92
C GLU A 518 27.49 -20.63 16.44
N LEU A 519 27.19 -21.82 15.91
CA LEU A 519 27.91 -23.05 16.24
C LEU A 519 29.41 -22.94 15.89
N MET A 520 29.74 -22.36 14.72
CA MET A 520 31.14 -22.12 14.34
C MET A 520 31.85 -21.11 15.25
N GLU A 521 31.15 -20.10 15.76
CA GLU A 521 31.69 -19.16 16.74
C GLU A 521 32.00 -19.85 18.07
N ALA A 522 31.05 -20.63 18.57
CA ALA A 522 31.24 -21.36 19.81
C ALA A 522 32.43 -22.33 19.71
N GLU A 523 32.61 -22.98 18.56
CA GLU A 523 33.78 -23.81 18.31
C GLU A 523 35.10 -23.00 18.29
N GLN A 524 35.12 -21.84 17.61
CA GLN A 524 36.33 -20.99 17.57
C GLN A 524 36.68 -20.44 18.96
N GLN A 525 35.70 -20.06 19.75
CA GLN A 525 35.90 -19.61 21.14
C GLN A 525 36.45 -20.73 22.02
N LYS A 526 35.94 -21.98 21.90
CA LYS A 526 36.47 -23.15 22.61
C LYS A 526 37.93 -23.42 22.20
N ILE A 527 38.22 -23.39 20.90
CA ILE A 527 39.60 -23.56 20.38
C ILE A 527 40.53 -22.47 20.91
N ALA A 528 40.11 -21.21 20.93
CA ALA A 528 40.90 -20.09 21.44
C ALA A 528 41.15 -20.23 22.98
N MET A 529 40.16 -20.69 23.73
CA MET A 529 40.28 -20.94 25.16
C MET A 529 41.26 -22.08 25.47
N ILE A 530 41.19 -23.16 24.71
CA ILE A 530 42.12 -24.30 24.82
C ILE A 530 43.56 -23.89 24.42
N GLN A 531 43.72 -23.07 23.38
CA GLN A 531 45.03 -22.55 23.00
C GLN A 531 45.60 -21.61 24.07
N ALA A 532 44.80 -20.76 24.69
CA ALA A 532 45.19 -19.92 25.82
C ALA A 532 45.59 -20.74 27.04
N GLN A 533 44.83 -21.79 27.37
CA GLN A 533 45.20 -22.71 28.45
C GLN A 533 46.49 -23.46 28.16
N ALA A 534 46.68 -23.94 26.93
CA ALA A 534 47.92 -24.59 26.50
C ALA A 534 49.14 -23.64 26.57
N GLN A 535 48.99 -22.36 26.24
CA GLN A 535 50.05 -21.33 26.38
C GLN A 535 50.35 -21.07 27.87
N ILE A 536 49.35 -21.00 28.72
CA ILE A 536 49.56 -20.84 30.18
C ILE A 536 50.27 -22.05 30.76
N MET A 537 49.92 -23.28 30.38
CA MET A 537 50.62 -24.49 30.79
C MET A 537 52.05 -24.52 30.30
N GLN A 538 52.30 -24.11 29.04
CA GLN A 538 53.62 -24.00 28.50
C GLN A 538 54.48 -22.94 29.21
N GLN A 539 53.90 -21.79 29.59
CA GLN A 539 54.55 -20.80 30.43
C GLN A 539 54.86 -21.30 31.83
N ARG A 540 53.94 -22.03 32.46
CA ARG A 540 54.17 -22.67 33.75
C ARG A 540 55.23 -23.75 33.67
N ALA A 541 55.21 -24.60 32.66
CA ALA A 541 56.25 -25.61 32.43
C ALA A 541 57.65 -24.95 32.22
N ASN A 542 57.73 -23.85 31.48
CA ASN A 542 58.97 -23.10 31.33
C ASN A 542 59.47 -22.40 32.63
N GLN A 543 58.56 -21.99 33.49
CA GLN A 543 58.89 -21.44 34.80
C GLN A 543 59.42 -22.53 35.78
N PHE A 544 58.86 -23.75 35.70
CA PHE A 544 59.35 -24.90 36.49
C PHE A 544 60.72 -25.38 36.00
N LEU A 545 61.03 -25.33 34.71
CA LEU A 545 62.35 -25.68 34.12
C LEU A 545 63.49 -24.78 34.62
N ASN A 546 63.19 -23.56 35.03
CA ASN A 546 64.20 -22.59 35.49
C ASN A 546 64.43 -22.64 37.02
N SER A 547 63.69 -23.47 37.79
CA SER A 547 63.72 -23.43 39.24
C SER A 547 64.35 -24.64 39.96
N ASP A 548 64.56 -25.84 39.37
CA ASP A 548 65.43 -26.91 39.93
C ASP A 548 65.53 -28.15 39.00
N VAL A 549 66.73 -28.65 38.75
CA VAL A 549 67.03 -29.63 37.69
C VAL A 549 66.60 -31.07 38.01
N ASN A 550 66.36 -31.44 39.27
CA ASN A 550 66.04 -32.84 39.61
C ASN A 550 64.57 -33.12 40.02
N ALA A 551 63.78 -32.10 40.37
CA ALA A 551 62.34 -32.25 40.57
C ALA A 551 61.58 -32.15 39.25
N GLN A 552 62.25 -31.67 38.22
CA GLN A 552 61.68 -31.25 36.92
C GLN A 552 61.33 -32.40 35.98
N ALA A 553 62.05 -33.51 36.01
CA ALA A 553 61.83 -34.62 35.06
C ALA A 553 60.49 -35.37 35.33
N GLN A 554 60.07 -35.45 36.57
CA GLN A 554 58.79 -36.13 36.90
C GLN A 554 57.55 -35.24 36.66
N THR A 555 57.68 -33.91 36.89
CA THR A 555 56.58 -32.98 36.63
C THR A 555 56.42 -32.69 35.13
N LEU A 556 57.51 -32.73 34.38
CA LEU A 556 57.45 -32.58 32.92
C LEU A 556 56.73 -33.74 32.23
N ALA A 557 57.00 -34.96 32.69
CA ALA A 557 56.35 -36.17 32.17
C ALA A 557 54.81 -36.20 32.47
N GLN A 558 54.43 -35.64 33.61
CA GLN A 558 53.01 -35.51 33.94
C GLN A 558 52.30 -34.43 33.14
N ALA A 559 52.96 -33.25 32.92
CA ALA A 559 52.41 -32.17 32.10
C ALA A 559 52.30 -32.55 30.62
N GLU A 560 53.29 -33.32 30.11
CA GLU A 560 53.18 -33.84 28.72
C GLU A 560 52.08 -34.88 28.56
N GLN A 561 51.80 -35.70 29.62
CA GLN A 561 50.67 -36.62 29.59
C GLN A 561 49.30 -35.90 29.67
N GLU A 562 49.17 -34.82 30.43
CA GLU A 562 47.96 -34.02 30.48
C GLU A 562 47.70 -33.32 29.14
N VAL A 563 48.73 -32.72 28.53
CA VAL A 563 48.61 -32.08 27.21
C VAL A 563 48.30 -33.13 26.11
N ALA A 564 48.84 -34.34 26.20
CA ALA A 564 48.51 -35.41 25.27
C ALA A 564 47.07 -35.93 25.43
N GLN A 565 46.54 -35.99 26.66
CA GLN A 565 45.15 -36.35 26.93
C GLN A 565 44.15 -35.26 26.44
N GLU A 566 44.46 -33.97 26.64
CA GLU A 566 43.66 -32.87 26.09
C GLU A 566 43.65 -32.86 24.57
N ARG A 567 44.77 -33.10 23.93
CA ARG A 567 44.85 -33.22 22.44
C ARG A 567 44.06 -34.43 21.93
N ALA A 568 44.04 -35.54 22.65
CA ALA A 568 43.25 -36.70 22.30
C ALA A 568 41.75 -36.43 22.43
N GLY A 569 41.31 -35.73 23.52
CA GLY A 569 39.94 -35.32 23.71
C GLY A 569 39.45 -34.32 22.63
N MET A 570 40.32 -33.41 22.23
CA MET A 570 40.01 -32.48 21.12
C MET A 570 39.93 -33.17 19.75
N ALA A 571 40.68 -34.28 19.54
CA ALA A 571 40.58 -35.05 18.32
C ALA A 571 39.27 -35.85 18.26
N GLU A 572 38.80 -36.40 19.38
CA GLU A 572 37.50 -37.09 19.49
C GLU A 572 36.34 -36.12 19.31
N GLU A 573 36.40 -34.90 19.90
CA GLU A 573 35.38 -33.89 19.70
C GLU A 573 35.32 -33.40 18.22
N ARG A 574 36.44 -33.34 17.54
CA ARG A 574 36.48 -33.00 16.09
C ARG A 574 35.92 -34.13 15.22
N GLU A 575 36.15 -35.40 15.58
CA GLU A 575 35.56 -36.53 14.86
C GLU A 575 34.04 -36.57 15.07
N ALA A 576 33.54 -36.33 16.28
CA ALA A 576 32.12 -36.29 16.60
C ALA A 576 31.39 -35.15 15.88
N THR A 577 32.03 -33.95 15.80
CA THR A 577 31.45 -32.81 15.06
C THR A 577 31.53 -32.98 13.54
N ALA A 578 32.48 -33.75 13.03
CA ALA A 578 32.57 -34.11 11.61
C ALA A 578 31.48 -35.13 11.23
N GLU A 579 31.20 -36.11 12.10
CA GLU A 579 30.10 -37.07 11.91
C GLU A 579 28.73 -36.41 12.00
N GLU A 580 28.52 -35.42 12.89
CA GLU A 580 27.30 -34.62 12.98
C GLU A 580 27.07 -33.76 11.72
N ARG A 581 28.18 -33.21 11.17
CA ARG A 581 28.12 -32.45 9.90
C ARG A 581 27.82 -33.34 8.68
N GLU A 582 28.29 -34.56 8.67
CA GLU A 582 28.02 -35.52 7.61
C GLU A 582 26.56 -36.03 7.69
N ALA A 583 26.01 -36.14 8.90
CA ALA A 583 24.60 -36.48 9.12
C ALA A 583 23.64 -35.37 8.68
N ILE A 584 24.00 -34.09 8.93
CA ILE A 584 23.21 -32.91 8.50
C ILE A 584 23.31 -32.67 6.97
N ALA A 585 24.40 -33.10 6.33
CA ALA A 585 24.56 -32.99 4.88
C ALA A 585 23.81 -34.09 4.09
N THR A 586 23.34 -35.14 4.79
CA THR A 586 22.62 -36.26 4.17
C THR A 586 21.10 -36.23 4.40
N GLU A 587 20.59 -35.29 5.25
CA GLU A 587 19.19 -34.89 5.33
C GLU A 587 18.94 -33.62 4.48
#